data_7ba6c8a56f70899e304d497dc5677435
#
_entry.id   7ba6c8a56f70899e304d497dc5677435
#
_cell.length_a   1.000
_cell.length_b   1.000
_cell.length_c   1.000
_cell.angle_alpha   90.00
_cell.angle_beta   90.00
_cell.angle_gamma   90.00
#
_symmetry.space_group_name_H-M   'P 1'
#
loop_
_entity.id
_entity.type
_entity.pdbx_description
1 polymer ?
#
loop_
_entity_poly.entity_id
_entity_poly.type
_entity_poly.pdbx_seq_one_letter_code
_entity_poly.pdbx_strand_id
1 'polypeptide(L)'
;MKQYKIQITDMALSDMEEIYNYIAVQLQAPEVAMGQYNRIADAIETLDTFPERVKLMETEEERVLELRQTPVDNFSVFFHIREDRVFITNVLYSASDIARRLRDSASGGGI
;
A
#
# COMPACT_ATOMS: atom_id res chain seq x y z
N MET A 1 9.62 -1.15 -23.31
CA MET A 1 9.04 -0.53 -22.11
C MET A 1 9.67 -1.17 -20.87
N LYS A 2 10.07 -0.35 -19.91
CA LYS A 2 10.72 -0.85 -18.70
C LYS A 2 9.71 -1.57 -17.82
N GLN A 3 10.07 -2.74 -17.35
CA GLN A 3 9.25 -3.51 -16.43
C GLN A 3 9.92 -3.54 -15.07
N TYR A 4 9.13 -3.25 -14.04
CA TYR A 4 9.61 -3.17 -12.68
C TYR A 4 9.32 -4.46 -11.93
N LYS A 5 10.16 -4.77 -10.96
CA LYS A 5 9.91 -5.89 -10.03
C LYS A 5 9.15 -5.36 -8.84
N ILE A 6 8.07 -6.04 -8.48
CA ILE A 6 7.25 -5.67 -7.32
C ILE A 6 7.78 -6.40 -6.10
N GLN A 7 8.01 -5.66 -5.03
CA GLN A 7 8.36 -6.25 -3.76
C GLN A 7 7.40 -5.74 -2.70
N ILE A 8 6.66 -6.66 -2.10
CA ILE A 8 5.72 -6.33 -1.01
C ILE A 8 6.48 -6.48 0.30
N THR A 9 6.60 -5.39 1.04
CA THR A 9 7.31 -5.43 2.33
C THR A 9 6.49 -6.22 3.36
N ASP A 10 7.16 -6.67 4.41
CA ASP A 10 6.48 -7.38 5.50
C ASP A 10 5.38 -6.51 6.13
N MET A 11 5.63 -5.21 6.24
CA MET A 11 4.64 -4.26 6.76
C MET A 11 3.38 -4.22 5.88
N ALA A 12 3.57 -4.12 4.57
CA ALA A 12 2.45 -4.09 3.64
C ALA A 12 1.69 -5.41 3.64
N LEU A 13 2.40 -6.52 3.71
CA LEU A 13 1.76 -7.83 3.77
C LEU A 13 0.92 -7.97 5.05
N SER A 14 1.47 -7.52 6.17
CA SER A 14 0.74 -7.49 7.45
C SER A 14 -0.50 -6.62 7.37
N ASP A 15 -0.39 -5.46 6.71
CA ASP A 15 -1.54 -4.57 6.50
C ASP A 15 -2.65 -5.27 5.71
N MET A 16 -2.27 -5.98 4.64
CA MET A 16 -3.25 -6.72 3.82
C MET A 16 -3.93 -7.83 4.61
N GLU A 17 -3.18 -8.53 5.44
CA GLU A 17 -3.73 -9.57 6.30
C GLU A 17 -4.70 -8.99 7.33
N GLU A 18 -4.37 -7.84 7.91
CA GLU A 18 -5.27 -7.16 8.86
C GLU A 18 -6.57 -6.76 8.20
N ILE A 19 -6.50 -6.23 6.97
CA ILE A 19 -7.69 -5.85 6.21
C ILE A 19 -8.55 -7.08 5.95
N TYR A 20 -7.93 -8.17 5.51
CA TYR A 20 -8.64 -9.42 5.26
C TYR A 20 -9.33 -9.92 6.53
N ASN A 21 -8.59 -10.02 7.63
CA ASN A 21 -9.12 -10.52 8.88
C ASN A 21 -10.25 -9.64 9.44
N TYR A 22 -10.11 -8.32 9.32
CA TYR A 22 -11.15 -7.40 9.77
C TYR A 22 -12.46 -7.69 9.03
N ILE A 23 -12.42 -7.79 7.72
CA ILE A 23 -13.63 -8.00 6.91
C ILE A 23 -14.18 -9.41 7.12
N ALA A 24 -13.30 -10.42 7.11
CA ALA A 24 -13.72 -11.81 7.21
C ALA A 24 -14.30 -12.15 8.57
N VAL A 25 -13.67 -11.65 9.63
CA VAL A 25 -14.00 -12.01 11.02
C VAL A 25 -14.90 -10.97 11.67
N GLN A 26 -14.47 -9.70 11.70
CA GLN A 26 -15.22 -8.65 12.39
C GLN A 26 -16.54 -8.34 11.70
N LEU A 27 -16.52 -8.29 10.36
CA LEU A 27 -17.72 -8.02 9.58
C LEU A 27 -18.41 -9.31 9.13
N GLN A 28 -17.85 -10.47 9.46
CA GLN A 28 -18.41 -11.80 9.13
C GLN A 28 -18.69 -11.95 7.64
N ALA A 29 -17.76 -11.47 6.81
CA ALA A 29 -17.94 -11.45 5.36
C ALA A 29 -16.70 -11.99 4.63
N PRO A 30 -16.39 -13.32 4.75
CA PRO A 30 -15.16 -13.87 4.18
C PRO A 30 -15.09 -13.75 2.65
N GLU A 31 -16.22 -13.81 1.95
CA GLU A 31 -16.23 -13.67 0.50
C GLU A 31 -15.89 -12.22 0.09
N VAL A 32 -16.40 -11.24 0.85
CA VAL A 32 -16.08 -9.84 0.62
C VAL A 32 -14.60 -9.60 0.92
N ALA A 33 -14.09 -10.22 1.98
CA ALA A 33 -12.68 -10.11 2.36
C ALA A 33 -11.76 -10.61 1.24
N MET A 34 -12.09 -11.76 0.64
CA MET A 34 -11.29 -12.31 -0.44
C MET A 34 -11.34 -11.42 -1.68
N GLY A 35 -12.52 -10.92 -2.03
CA GLY A 35 -12.66 -9.99 -3.15
C GLY A 35 -11.85 -8.72 -2.95
N GLN A 36 -11.89 -8.15 -1.76
CA GLN A 36 -11.12 -6.95 -1.44
C GLN A 36 -9.62 -7.22 -1.51
N TYR A 37 -9.17 -8.33 -0.95
CA TYR A 37 -7.76 -8.73 -0.99
C TYR A 37 -7.28 -8.86 -2.44
N ASN A 38 -8.07 -9.52 -3.27
CA ASN A 38 -7.72 -9.75 -4.67
C ASN A 38 -7.64 -8.44 -5.45
N ARG A 39 -8.55 -7.50 -5.21
CA ARG A 39 -8.52 -6.20 -5.90
C ARG A 39 -7.28 -5.40 -5.51
N ILE A 40 -6.87 -5.46 -4.24
CA ILE A 40 -5.65 -4.81 -3.81
C ILE A 40 -4.43 -5.46 -4.46
N ALA A 41 -4.39 -6.79 -4.48
CA ALA A 41 -3.28 -7.53 -5.11
C ALA A 41 -3.19 -7.22 -6.60
N ASP A 42 -4.32 -7.18 -7.30
CA ASP A 42 -4.35 -6.86 -8.73
C ASP A 42 -3.84 -5.44 -8.99
N ALA A 43 -4.24 -4.48 -8.16
CA ALA A 43 -3.78 -3.11 -8.30
C ALA A 43 -2.26 -3.01 -8.09
N ILE A 44 -1.72 -3.75 -7.12
CA ILE A 44 -0.29 -3.80 -6.88
C ILE A 44 0.45 -4.35 -8.11
N GLU A 45 -0.08 -5.41 -8.71
CA GLU A 45 0.55 -6.00 -9.89
C GLU A 45 0.65 -5.04 -11.07
N THR A 46 -0.31 -4.12 -11.22
CA THR A 46 -0.27 -3.14 -12.31
C THR A 46 0.89 -2.16 -12.18
N LEU A 47 1.51 -2.07 -11.02
CA LEU A 47 2.63 -1.17 -10.78
C LEU A 47 3.95 -1.67 -11.38
N ASP A 48 3.96 -2.85 -11.97
CA ASP A 48 5.12 -3.36 -12.70
C ASP A 48 5.37 -2.62 -14.00
N THR A 49 4.39 -1.85 -14.48
CA THR A 49 4.47 -1.10 -15.72
C THR A 49 4.18 0.37 -15.46
N PHE A 50 5.16 1.22 -15.74
CA PHE A 50 5.07 2.67 -15.63
C PHE A 50 4.46 3.12 -14.27
N PRO A 51 5.07 2.72 -13.14
CA PRO A 51 4.56 3.13 -11.82
C PRO A 51 4.70 4.63 -11.58
N GLU A 52 5.54 5.32 -12.33
CA GLU A 52 5.73 6.77 -12.23
C GLU A 52 4.47 7.56 -12.62
N ARG A 53 3.49 6.92 -13.25
CA ARG A 53 2.21 7.56 -13.56
C ARG A 53 1.45 7.98 -12.30
N VAL A 54 1.73 7.35 -11.17
CA VAL A 54 1.14 7.69 -9.89
C VAL A 54 1.93 8.85 -9.30
N LYS A 55 1.24 9.93 -8.93
CA LYS A 55 1.90 11.12 -8.41
C LYS A 55 2.52 10.88 -7.05
N LEU A 56 3.60 11.60 -6.78
CA LEU A 56 4.17 11.68 -5.44
C LEU A 56 3.16 12.34 -4.50
N MET A 57 3.18 11.91 -3.24
CA MET A 57 2.33 12.53 -2.22
C MET A 57 2.75 13.98 -2.01
N GLU A 58 1.77 14.85 -1.71
CA GLU A 58 1.98 16.29 -1.71
C GLU A 58 2.59 16.84 -0.43
N THR A 59 2.38 16.19 0.70
CA THR A 59 2.93 16.70 1.96
C THR A 59 4.44 16.56 1.96
N GLU A 60 5.11 17.48 2.62
CA GLU A 60 6.56 17.53 2.63
C GLU A 60 7.18 16.26 3.21
N GLU A 61 6.60 15.73 4.27
CA GLU A 61 7.10 14.53 4.92
C GLU A 61 7.09 13.32 3.99
N GLU A 62 5.97 13.10 3.31
CA GLU A 62 5.85 11.97 2.38
C GLU A 62 6.68 12.19 1.12
N ARG A 63 6.89 13.43 0.71
CA ARG A 63 7.74 13.74 -0.45
C ARG A 63 9.20 13.42 -0.16
N VAL A 64 9.66 13.65 1.05
CA VAL A 64 11.01 13.27 1.46
C VAL A 64 11.20 11.77 1.33
N LEU A 65 10.17 11.00 1.67
CA LEU A 65 10.19 9.54 1.54
C LEU A 65 9.92 9.07 0.11
N GLU A 66 9.60 10.01 -0.79
CA GLU A 66 9.25 9.73 -2.19
C GLU A 66 8.09 8.75 -2.32
N LEU A 67 7.14 8.81 -1.40
CA LEU A 67 5.99 7.93 -1.40
C LEU A 67 4.98 8.34 -2.47
N ARG A 68 4.38 7.33 -3.07
CA ARG A 68 3.27 7.46 -4.01
C ARG A 68 2.08 6.71 -3.44
N GLN A 69 0.89 7.18 -3.75
CA GLN A 69 -0.35 6.61 -3.23
C GLN A 69 -1.30 6.32 -4.37
N THR A 70 -1.81 5.10 -4.43
CA THR A 70 -2.86 4.75 -5.39
C THR A 70 -4.05 4.16 -4.65
N PRO A 71 -5.27 4.67 -4.92
CA PRO A 71 -6.46 4.18 -4.23
C PRO A 71 -6.94 2.86 -4.81
N VAL A 72 -7.49 2.01 -3.94
CA VAL A 72 -8.17 0.77 -4.32
C VAL A 72 -9.40 0.67 -3.44
N ASP A 73 -10.57 1.01 -3.97
CA ASP A 73 -11.83 1.09 -3.20
C ASP A 73 -11.64 2.07 -2.02
N ASN A 74 -11.87 1.62 -0.81
CA ASN A 74 -11.73 2.46 0.39
C ASN A 74 -10.32 2.40 1.01
N PHE A 75 -9.39 1.76 0.31
CA PHE A 75 -8.03 1.60 0.79
C PHE A 75 -7.05 2.32 -0.12
N SER A 76 -5.84 2.52 0.37
CA SER A 76 -4.76 3.12 -0.41
C SER A 76 -3.51 2.27 -0.30
N VAL A 77 -2.87 2.07 -1.45
CA VAL A 77 -1.59 1.36 -1.53
C VAL A 77 -0.50 2.42 -1.62
N PHE A 78 0.49 2.32 -0.74
CA PHE A 78 1.62 3.24 -0.69
C PHE A 78 2.88 2.52 -1.17
N PHE A 79 3.65 3.19 -1.99
CA PHE A 79 4.85 2.58 -2.54
C PHE A 79 5.89 3.64 -2.88
N HIS A 80 7.13 3.19 -3.03
CA HIS A 80 8.18 4.02 -3.62
C HIS A 80 8.94 3.20 -4.65
N ILE A 81 9.63 3.91 -5.53
CA ILE A 81 10.38 3.31 -6.63
C ILE A 81 11.86 3.49 -6.34
N ARG A 82 12.63 2.40 -6.48
CA ARG A 82 14.09 2.44 -6.38
C ARG A 82 14.65 1.61 -7.53
N GLU A 83 15.33 2.28 -8.46
CA GLU A 83 15.90 1.65 -9.64
C GLU A 83 14.82 0.91 -10.44
N ASP A 84 14.89 -0.42 -10.52
CA ASP A 84 13.93 -1.24 -11.25
C ASP A 84 12.91 -1.93 -10.34
N ARG A 85 12.79 -1.48 -9.11
CA ARG A 85 11.91 -2.10 -8.13
C ARG A 85 10.87 -1.15 -7.59
N VAL A 86 9.67 -1.68 -7.38
CA VAL A 86 8.58 -1.00 -6.71
C VAL A 86 8.40 -1.66 -5.35
N PHE A 87 8.62 -0.89 -4.28
CA PHE A 87 8.46 -1.39 -2.91
C PHE A 87 7.10 -0.95 -2.37
N ILE A 88 6.23 -1.91 -2.11
CA ILE A 88 4.94 -1.63 -1.50
C ILE A 88 5.16 -1.53 0.00
N THR A 89 5.00 -0.33 0.55
CA THR A 89 5.34 -0.07 1.94
C THR A 89 4.18 -0.27 2.90
N ASN A 90 2.98 0.11 2.48
CA ASN A 90 1.79 0.07 3.33
C ASN A 90 0.54 -0.09 2.49
N VAL A 91 -0.50 -0.66 3.10
CA VAL A 91 -1.85 -0.66 2.55
C VAL A 91 -2.78 -0.26 3.69
N LEU A 92 -3.37 0.93 3.61
CA LEU A 92 -4.13 1.50 4.72
C LEU A 92 -5.53 1.89 4.30
N TYR A 93 -6.45 1.88 5.26
CA TYR A 93 -7.80 2.41 5.05
C TYR A 93 -7.71 3.92 4.83
N SER A 94 -8.30 4.40 3.73
CA SER A 94 -8.13 5.80 3.29
C SER A 94 -8.70 6.83 4.27
N ALA A 95 -9.69 6.45 5.09
CA ALA A 95 -10.26 7.34 6.09
C ALA A 95 -9.45 7.40 7.38
N SER A 96 -8.37 6.61 7.50
CA SER A 96 -7.49 6.65 8.66
C SER A 96 -6.61 7.90 8.63
N ASP A 97 -5.97 8.20 9.76
CA ASP A 97 -4.93 9.23 9.81
C ASP A 97 -3.67 8.68 9.14
N ILE A 98 -3.65 8.78 7.82
CA ILE A 98 -2.61 8.18 6.99
C ILE A 98 -1.23 8.75 7.30
N ALA A 99 -1.12 10.07 7.39
CA ALA A 99 0.17 10.72 7.63
C ALA A 99 0.80 10.24 8.92
N ARG A 100 0.00 10.13 9.97
CA ARG A 100 0.48 9.66 11.28
C ARG A 100 0.94 8.20 11.20
N ARG A 101 0.13 7.34 10.56
CA ARG A 101 0.47 5.92 10.45
C ARG A 101 1.72 5.70 9.63
N LEU A 102 1.93 6.47 8.58
CA LEU A 102 3.13 6.40 7.77
C LEU A 102 4.38 6.82 8.56
N ARG A 103 4.26 7.89 9.35
CA ARG A 103 5.36 8.33 10.21
C ARG A 103 5.71 7.28 11.25
N ASP A 104 4.70 6.71 11.89
CA ASP A 104 4.90 5.66 12.89
C ASP A 104 5.57 4.44 12.28
N SER A 105 5.17 4.05 11.08
CA SER A 105 5.80 2.93 10.37
C SER A 105 7.26 3.23 10.04
N ALA A 106 7.54 4.44 9.55
CA ALA A 106 8.89 4.81 9.14
C ALA A 106 9.87 4.90 10.32
N SER A 107 9.39 5.42 11.47
CA SER A 107 10.23 5.59 12.66
C SER A 107 10.14 4.39 13.60
N GLY A 108 9.00 3.75 13.66
CA GLY A 108 8.76 2.62 14.56
C GLY A 108 9.63 1.42 14.25
N GLY A 109 9.95 1.21 12.99
CA GLY A 109 10.82 0.12 12.60
C GLY A 109 12.24 0.28 13.12
N GLY A 110 12.61 1.47 13.53
CA GLY A 110 13.93 1.75 14.06
C GLY A 110 14.05 1.65 15.57
N ILE A 111 12.98 1.35 16.22
CA ILE A 111 12.98 1.28 17.68
C ILE A 111 13.23 -0.13 18.16
#